data_bd866b64879fab2819a789a84305244b
#
_entry.id   bd866b64879fab2819a789a84305244b
#
_cell.length_a   1.000
_cell.length_b   1.000
_cell.length_c   1.000
_cell.angle_alpha   90.00
_cell.angle_beta   90.00
_cell.angle_gamma   90.00
#
_symmetry.space_group_name_H-M   'P 1'
#
loop_
_entity.id
_entity.type
_entity.pdbx_description
1 polymer ?
#
loop_
_entity_poly.entity_id
_entity_poly.type
_entity_poly.pdbx_seq_one_letter_code
_entity_poly.pdbx_strand_id
1 'polypeptide(L)'
;MEHKATPAFVTEPIRTQSASRGLRPSRSSFVFSVLAVAFVVLVPIARSAWEDIDRQIANFGGLACGLLALLFAQLAVATHRRVPWFLKIAVFAAPVLAVLGFLANYEFAGFNGEVWPTFRARGSEAHSQKSSVVETSTQKEQTIDPAIRSLRFSQFLGNRRDGTVDSPEFAMDWEQRSPKMIWKRGIGEGWSGFAVANGLAITLYQRGESEVLSAWYLENGQTAWEHEIPGKHANPLGGTGPRSTPTVASLSTGDVVLAQTALGVVVCLDCNTGVPRWELNLLERAGINQIESEQDIMWGRSGSPLVIDDMAIIPFGGSKSKSSAIHSLIAVDLATGEDRWLGGLTQIAYASPALLTIDGERQIVSVNEGSITGHNIATGEVLWESPWPSKTNGDACASQPVQVDNNKILIGKGYGLGSKVFELRGNRKSATDDSSTWQALDVWSNTRMLKTKFTNAVVFEGKAYALSDGILECVDPMTGTRLWRGPRYGQGQMLIVNGEILVSAEDGRIASVDRSNGKPVSEIKVLEGITWNTPAVAGPFLLVRNGTEAVCLKSSAGE
;
A
#
# COMPACT_ATOMS: atom_id res chain seq x y z
N MET A 1 55.24 29.53 -101.89
CA MET A 1 55.53 28.35 -101.09
C MET A 1 54.85 28.55 -99.76
N GLU A 2 53.83 27.81 -99.61
CA GLU A 2 52.85 27.95 -98.52
C GLU A 2 53.37 27.35 -97.23
N HIS A 3 53.28 28.11 -96.14
CA HIS A 3 53.39 27.57 -94.79
C HIS A 3 52.01 27.41 -94.18
N LYS A 4 51.61 26.16 -94.05
CA LYS A 4 50.37 25.82 -93.27
C LYS A 4 50.60 26.04 -91.79
N ALA A 5 49.77 26.87 -91.20
CA ALA A 5 49.67 27.04 -89.76
C ALA A 5 48.81 25.94 -89.12
N THR A 6 49.30 25.32 -88.05
CA THR A 6 48.62 24.30 -87.23
C THR A 6 47.70 25.00 -86.25
N PRO A 7 46.48 24.52 -86.02
CA PRO A 7 45.57 25.15 -85.01
C PRO A 7 45.94 24.74 -83.60
N ALA A 8 45.99 25.73 -82.68
CA ALA A 8 46.18 25.57 -81.25
C ALA A 8 44.94 24.96 -80.59
N PHE A 9 45.15 23.85 -79.84
CA PHE A 9 44.16 23.31 -78.97
C PHE A 9 43.96 24.22 -77.74
N VAL A 10 42.77 24.78 -77.61
CA VAL A 10 42.33 25.49 -76.42
C VAL A 10 41.82 24.42 -75.44
N THR A 11 42.54 24.16 -74.36
CA THR A 11 42.08 23.34 -73.22
C THR A 11 41.22 24.19 -72.29
N GLU A 12 39.91 23.94 -72.28
CA GLU A 12 39.04 24.47 -71.25
C GLU A 12 39.41 23.89 -69.89
N PRO A 13 39.41 24.67 -68.82
CA PRO A 13 39.65 24.16 -67.47
C PRO A 13 38.40 23.41 -66.95
N ILE A 14 38.60 22.11 -66.62
CA ILE A 14 37.61 21.30 -65.93
C ILE A 14 37.26 21.98 -64.62
N ARG A 15 36.06 22.58 -64.49
CA ARG A 15 35.49 23.06 -63.29
C ARG A 15 35.13 21.85 -62.42
N THR A 16 36.00 21.45 -61.51
CA THR A 16 35.66 20.58 -60.39
C THR A 16 34.73 21.36 -59.42
N GLN A 17 33.44 21.24 -59.63
CA GLN A 17 32.47 21.63 -58.55
C GLN A 17 32.51 20.59 -57.45
N SER A 18 33.43 20.75 -56.51
CA SER A 18 33.30 20.12 -55.19
C SER A 18 32.30 20.94 -54.36
N ALA A 19 31.04 20.73 -54.61
CA ALA A 19 30.01 21.21 -53.74
C ALA A 19 29.91 20.25 -52.53
N SER A 20 30.67 20.49 -51.52
CA SER A 20 30.34 20.03 -50.18
C SER A 20 29.04 20.75 -49.72
N ARG A 21 27.90 20.28 -50.25
CA ARG A 21 26.60 20.68 -49.73
C ARG A 21 26.50 20.14 -48.32
N GLY A 22 26.82 20.98 -47.33
CA GLY A 22 26.67 20.73 -45.94
C GLY A 22 25.30 20.08 -45.63
N LEU A 23 25.34 19.11 -44.74
CA LEU A 23 24.20 18.37 -44.19
C LEU A 23 23.24 19.32 -43.47
N ARG A 24 22.52 20.17 -44.18
CA ARG A 24 21.47 20.99 -43.54
C ARG A 24 20.17 20.19 -43.54
N PRO A 25 19.64 19.80 -42.35
CA PRO A 25 18.33 19.19 -42.26
C PRO A 25 17.24 20.14 -42.80
N SER A 26 16.10 19.60 -43.21
CA SER A 26 14.95 20.46 -43.52
C SER A 26 14.59 21.27 -42.27
N ARG A 27 14.04 22.47 -42.42
CA ARG A 27 13.64 23.32 -41.26
C ARG A 27 12.74 22.54 -40.32
N SER A 28 11.76 21.78 -40.82
CA SER A 28 10.90 20.93 -40.02
C SER A 28 11.62 19.81 -39.27
N SER A 29 12.55 19.09 -39.97
CA SER A 29 13.35 18.04 -39.32
C SER A 29 14.24 18.60 -38.20
N PHE A 30 14.82 19.79 -38.41
CA PHE A 30 15.59 20.47 -37.35
C PHE A 30 14.74 20.83 -36.14
N VAL A 31 13.55 21.44 -36.34
CA VAL A 31 12.63 21.80 -35.29
C VAL A 31 12.20 20.55 -34.48
N PHE A 32 11.81 19.48 -35.16
CA PHE A 32 11.43 18.24 -34.48
C PHE A 32 12.56 17.59 -33.70
N SER A 33 13.81 17.65 -34.23
CA SER A 33 14.98 17.17 -33.48
C SER A 33 15.22 17.97 -32.21
N VAL A 34 15.07 19.30 -32.25
CA VAL A 34 15.22 20.16 -31.08
C VAL A 34 14.12 19.87 -30.04
N LEU A 35 12.88 19.70 -30.49
CA LEU A 35 11.76 19.34 -29.61
C LEU A 35 11.98 17.97 -28.96
N ALA A 36 12.43 16.96 -29.71
CA ALA A 36 12.73 15.65 -29.17
C ALA A 36 13.77 15.73 -28.05
N VAL A 37 14.88 16.45 -28.27
CA VAL A 37 15.92 16.66 -27.25
C VAL A 37 15.38 17.42 -26.04
N ALA A 38 14.58 18.47 -26.28
CA ALA A 38 13.98 19.25 -25.18
C ALA A 38 13.11 18.38 -24.28
N PHE A 39 12.27 17.50 -24.86
CA PHE A 39 11.44 16.59 -24.07
C PHE A 39 12.27 15.53 -23.32
N VAL A 40 13.37 15.01 -23.89
CA VAL A 40 14.29 14.11 -23.17
C VAL A 40 14.92 14.83 -21.96
N VAL A 41 15.35 16.08 -22.12
CA VAL A 41 15.96 16.87 -21.04
C VAL A 41 14.94 17.25 -19.96
N LEU A 42 13.67 17.46 -20.34
CA LEU A 42 12.61 17.77 -19.39
C LEU A 42 12.27 16.62 -18.42
N VAL A 43 12.50 15.36 -18.82
CA VAL A 43 12.22 14.19 -17.97
C VAL A 43 12.98 14.23 -16.62
N PRO A 44 14.34 14.33 -16.59
CA PRO A 44 15.07 14.39 -15.32
C PRO A 44 14.81 15.71 -14.57
N ILE A 45 14.64 16.84 -15.29
CA ILE A 45 14.33 18.15 -14.67
C ILE A 45 12.98 18.07 -13.96
N ALA A 46 11.95 17.52 -14.62
CA ALA A 46 10.66 17.30 -14.01
C ALA A 46 10.75 16.41 -12.76
N ARG A 47 11.57 15.35 -12.83
CA ARG A 47 11.77 14.43 -11.68
C ARG A 47 12.50 15.08 -10.50
N SER A 48 13.48 15.95 -10.75
CA SER A 48 14.26 16.61 -9.69
C SER A 48 13.55 17.85 -9.13
N ALA A 49 12.87 18.64 -9.97
CA ALA A 49 12.13 19.82 -9.54
C ALA A 49 10.82 19.49 -8.80
N TRP A 50 10.35 18.23 -8.90
CA TRP A 50 9.08 17.79 -8.33
C TRP A 50 9.25 16.88 -7.12
N GLU A 51 10.24 17.11 -6.29
CA GLU A 51 10.34 16.44 -4.97
C GLU A 51 9.11 16.70 -4.10
N ASP A 52 8.41 17.79 -4.35
CA ASP A 52 7.20 18.21 -3.64
C ASP A 52 5.91 17.62 -4.23
N ILE A 53 5.96 17.12 -5.46
CA ILE A 53 4.80 16.50 -6.14
C ILE A 53 4.87 14.98 -5.93
N ASP A 54 3.71 14.36 -5.80
CA ASP A 54 3.63 12.90 -5.69
C ASP A 54 4.30 12.22 -6.88
N ARG A 55 5.10 11.20 -6.61
CA ARG A 55 5.85 10.43 -7.62
C ARG A 55 4.99 9.93 -8.77
N GLN A 56 3.73 9.62 -8.52
CA GLN A 56 2.78 9.22 -9.55
C GLN A 56 2.64 10.27 -10.64
N ILE A 57 2.46 11.54 -10.26
CA ILE A 57 2.33 12.67 -11.21
C ILE A 57 3.63 12.87 -11.97
N ALA A 58 4.77 12.78 -11.27
CA ALA A 58 6.08 12.88 -11.90
C ALA A 58 6.34 11.74 -12.91
N ASN A 59 5.90 10.52 -12.61
CA ASN A 59 6.02 9.37 -13.50
C ASN A 59 5.13 9.51 -14.74
N PHE A 60 3.87 9.94 -14.60
CA PHE A 60 3.00 10.22 -15.74
C PHE A 60 3.54 11.34 -16.62
N GLY A 61 4.03 12.43 -16.01
CA GLY A 61 4.69 13.52 -16.72
C GLY A 61 5.93 13.04 -17.49
N GLY A 62 6.77 12.24 -16.84
CA GLY A 62 7.96 11.65 -17.47
C GLY A 62 7.62 10.72 -18.63
N LEU A 63 6.60 9.88 -18.49
CA LEU A 63 6.12 9.00 -19.56
C LEU A 63 5.58 9.80 -20.75
N ALA A 64 4.76 10.82 -20.48
CA ALA A 64 4.22 11.70 -21.51
C ALA A 64 5.35 12.42 -22.27
N CYS A 65 6.33 12.98 -21.56
CA CYS A 65 7.50 13.59 -22.18
C CYS A 65 8.30 12.59 -23.02
N GLY A 66 8.51 11.36 -22.55
CA GLY A 66 9.18 10.29 -23.30
C GLY A 66 8.46 9.92 -24.60
N LEU A 67 7.14 9.78 -24.56
CA LEU A 67 6.30 9.51 -25.73
C LEU A 67 6.35 10.67 -26.74
N LEU A 68 6.29 11.91 -26.27
CA LEU A 68 6.42 13.11 -27.13
C LEU A 68 7.82 13.19 -27.73
N ALA A 69 8.88 12.90 -26.97
CA ALA A 69 10.24 12.85 -27.48
C ALA A 69 10.38 11.82 -28.61
N LEU A 70 9.82 10.61 -28.42
CA LEU A 70 9.81 9.57 -29.44
C LEU A 70 9.05 10.02 -30.69
N LEU A 71 7.85 10.59 -30.53
CA LEU A 71 7.05 11.09 -31.64
C LEU A 71 7.79 12.18 -32.44
N PHE A 72 8.39 13.14 -31.76
CA PHE A 72 9.15 14.20 -32.44
C PHE A 72 10.43 13.66 -33.11
N ALA A 73 11.10 12.67 -32.54
CA ALA A 73 12.21 12.00 -33.17
C ALA A 73 11.78 11.28 -34.48
N GLN A 74 10.63 10.58 -34.44
CA GLN A 74 10.06 9.95 -35.63
C GLN A 74 9.68 10.97 -36.72
N LEU A 75 9.05 12.08 -36.33
CA LEU A 75 8.69 13.19 -37.24
C LEU A 75 9.94 13.87 -37.83
N ALA A 76 11.02 14.01 -37.06
CA ALA A 76 12.30 14.52 -37.55
C ALA A 76 12.87 13.64 -38.67
N VAL A 77 12.81 12.31 -38.49
CA VAL A 77 13.26 11.33 -39.54
C VAL A 77 12.30 11.36 -40.73
N ALA A 78 10.98 11.39 -40.49
CA ALA A 78 9.98 11.38 -41.57
C ALA A 78 10.11 12.61 -42.50
N THR A 79 10.40 13.77 -41.92
CA THR A 79 10.52 15.05 -42.65
C THR A 79 11.93 15.28 -43.21
N HIS A 80 12.89 14.44 -42.89
CA HIS A 80 14.26 14.56 -43.40
C HIS A 80 14.32 14.12 -44.87
N ARG A 81 14.69 15.06 -45.78
CA ARG A 81 14.62 14.85 -47.24
C ARG A 81 15.55 13.75 -47.78
N ARG A 82 16.64 13.46 -47.09
CA ARG A 82 17.67 12.47 -47.56
C ARG A 82 17.45 11.07 -46.98
N VAL A 83 16.55 10.89 -46.03
CA VAL A 83 16.23 9.57 -45.49
C VAL A 83 15.34 8.82 -46.48
N PRO A 84 15.76 7.65 -46.98
CA PRO A 84 14.96 6.86 -47.89
C PRO A 84 13.66 6.39 -47.23
N TRP A 85 12.62 6.21 -48.02
CA TRP A 85 11.27 5.93 -47.56
C TRP A 85 11.17 4.67 -46.68
N PHE A 86 11.94 3.62 -47.00
CA PHE A 86 11.93 2.38 -46.22
C PHE A 86 12.47 2.56 -44.78
N LEU A 87 13.49 3.41 -44.59
CA LEU A 87 13.96 3.76 -43.24
C LEU A 87 12.95 4.60 -42.46
N LYS A 88 12.18 5.44 -43.13
CA LYS A 88 11.09 6.18 -42.50
C LYS A 88 10.03 5.21 -41.97
N ILE A 89 9.62 4.23 -42.78
CA ILE A 89 8.69 3.18 -42.33
C ILE A 89 9.29 2.38 -41.18
N ALA A 90 10.57 1.98 -41.28
CA ALA A 90 11.25 1.21 -40.23
C ALA A 90 11.27 1.93 -38.89
N VAL A 91 11.49 3.25 -38.84
CA VAL A 91 11.51 4.06 -37.62
C VAL A 91 10.13 4.10 -36.96
N PHE A 92 9.03 4.08 -37.73
CA PHE A 92 7.67 3.99 -37.15
C PHE A 92 7.29 2.55 -36.78
N ALA A 93 7.74 1.57 -37.57
CA ALA A 93 7.44 0.16 -37.29
C ALA A 93 8.22 -0.41 -36.10
N ALA A 94 9.48 0.02 -35.91
CA ALA A 94 10.35 -0.53 -34.88
C ALA A 94 9.79 -0.46 -33.44
N PRO A 95 9.26 0.67 -32.96
CA PRO A 95 8.65 0.72 -31.64
C PRO A 95 7.42 -0.20 -31.50
N VAL A 96 6.61 -0.29 -32.55
CA VAL A 96 5.43 -1.16 -32.58
C VAL A 96 5.86 -2.63 -32.50
N LEU A 97 6.85 -3.02 -33.30
CA LEU A 97 7.40 -4.39 -33.27
C LEU A 97 8.08 -4.70 -31.94
N ALA A 98 8.77 -3.72 -31.34
CA ALA A 98 9.37 -3.87 -30.02
C ALA A 98 8.30 -4.10 -28.94
N VAL A 99 7.20 -3.32 -28.96
CA VAL A 99 6.07 -3.51 -28.05
C VAL A 99 5.39 -4.88 -28.28
N LEU A 100 5.13 -5.27 -29.51
CA LEU A 100 4.55 -6.57 -29.82
C LEU A 100 5.46 -7.72 -29.36
N GLY A 101 6.78 -7.62 -29.62
CA GLY A 101 7.77 -8.58 -29.15
C GLY A 101 7.86 -8.64 -27.64
N PHE A 102 7.75 -7.49 -26.95
CA PHE A 102 7.70 -7.43 -25.50
C PHE A 102 6.42 -8.11 -24.97
N LEU A 103 5.24 -7.77 -25.50
CA LEU A 103 3.95 -8.36 -25.08
C LEU A 103 3.82 -9.84 -25.42
N ALA A 104 4.59 -10.35 -26.42
CA ALA A 104 4.66 -11.79 -26.70
C ALA A 104 5.38 -12.56 -25.59
N ASN A 105 6.35 -11.94 -24.90
CA ASN A 105 7.18 -12.57 -23.88
C ASN A 105 6.79 -12.19 -22.45
N TYR A 106 6.08 -11.08 -22.27
CA TYR A 106 5.71 -10.56 -20.97
C TYR A 106 4.21 -10.30 -20.90
N GLU A 107 3.65 -10.50 -19.73
CA GLU A 107 2.27 -10.14 -19.39
C GLU A 107 2.24 -9.01 -18.36
N PHE A 108 1.22 -8.18 -18.44
CA PHE A 108 1.02 -7.11 -17.47
C PHE A 108 0.68 -7.71 -16.09
N ALA A 109 1.46 -7.34 -15.07
CA ALA A 109 1.35 -7.85 -13.72
C ALA A 109 0.73 -6.83 -12.74
N GLY A 110 0.26 -5.67 -13.22
CA GLY A 110 -0.30 -4.60 -12.41
C GLY A 110 0.59 -3.38 -12.33
N PHE A 111 0.32 -2.51 -11.36
CA PHE A 111 1.09 -1.30 -11.11
C PHE A 111 1.74 -1.37 -9.73
N ASN A 112 2.96 -0.82 -9.60
CA ASN A 112 3.55 -0.61 -8.28
C ASN A 112 2.93 0.62 -7.57
N GLY A 113 3.31 0.90 -6.33
CA GLY A 113 2.77 2.01 -5.54
C GLY A 113 3.08 3.42 -6.06
N GLU A 114 3.96 3.54 -7.07
CA GLU A 114 4.23 4.76 -7.82
C GLU A 114 3.46 4.81 -9.16
N VAL A 115 2.50 3.90 -9.36
CA VAL A 115 1.70 3.71 -10.60
C VAL A 115 2.60 3.47 -11.83
N TRP A 116 3.71 2.77 -11.62
CA TRP A 116 4.55 2.31 -12.71
C TRP A 116 4.12 0.89 -13.12
N PRO A 117 3.89 0.63 -14.42
CA PRO A 117 3.45 -0.69 -14.86
C PRO A 117 4.54 -1.73 -14.59
N THR A 118 4.14 -2.85 -14.05
CA THR A 118 4.99 -4.01 -13.81
C THR A 118 4.62 -5.14 -14.76
N PHE A 119 5.62 -5.92 -15.15
CA PHE A 119 5.45 -7.00 -16.12
C PHE A 119 6.12 -8.26 -15.59
N ARG A 120 5.52 -9.41 -15.93
CA ARG A 120 6.04 -10.73 -15.59
C ARG A 120 6.31 -11.50 -16.89
N ALA A 121 7.41 -12.25 -16.96
CA ALA A 121 7.70 -13.10 -18.11
C ALA A 121 6.59 -14.17 -18.27
N ARG A 122 6.07 -14.35 -19.48
CA ARG A 122 5.16 -15.45 -19.80
C ARG A 122 5.88 -16.78 -19.66
N GLY A 123 5.31 -17.71 -18.91
CA GLY A 123 5.94 -19.00 -18.62
C GLY A 123 6.88 -19.02 -17.43
N SER A 124 7.18 -17.87 -16.78
CA SER A 124 7.53 -17.93 -15.37
C SER A 124 6.26 -18.44 -14.70
N GLU A 125 6.23 -19.71 -14.33
CA GLU A 125 5.17 -20.24 -13.50
C GLU A 125 5.10 -19.33 -12.27
N ALA A 126 4.17 -18.34 -12.32
CA ALA A 126 3.51 -18.06 -11.07
C ALA A 126 3.12 -19.46 -10.62
N HIS A 127 3.65 -19.91 -9.52
CA HIS A 127 3.08 -21.01 -8.79
C HIS A 127 1.64 -20.59 -8.45
N SER A 128 0.79 -20.50 -9.50
CA SER A 128 -0.58 -20.90 -9.37
C SER A 128 -0.44 -22.36 -8.99
N GLN A 129 -0.12 -22.59 -7.71
CA GLN A 129 -0.42 -23.86 -7.16
C GLN A 129 -1.91 -24.07 -7.49
N LYS A 130 -2.17 -24.95 -8.46
CA LYS A 130 -3.24 -25.90 -8.23
C LYS A 130 -3.06 -26.26 -6.78
N SER A 131 -3.85 -25.61 -5.92
CA SER A 131 -4.03 -26.01 -4.54
C SER A 131 -4.17 -27.51 -4.65
N SER A 132 -3.14 -28.24 -4.28
CA SER A 132 -3.31 -29.66 -4.02
C SER A 132 -4.46 -29.65 -3.05
N VAL A 133 -5.60 -30.13 -3.51
CA VAL A 133 -6.73 -30.46 -2.65
C VAL A 133 -6.08 -31.14 -1.47
N VAL A 134 -6.06 -30.46 -0.34
CA VAL A 134 -5.62 -31.07 0.91
C VAL A 134 -6.63 -32.18 1.09
N GLU A 135 -6.21 -33.41 0.77
CA GLU A 135 -6.95 -34.58 1.20
C GLU A 135 -7.20 -34.33 2.68
N THR A 136 -8.47 -34.38 3.04
CA THR A 136 -8.94 -34.30 4.42
C THR A 136 -8.45 -35.60 5.11
N SER A 137 -7.14 -35.69 5.27
CA SER A 137 -6.54 -36.62 6.21
C SER A 137 -6.98 -36.11 7.58
N THR A 138 -7.64 -36.95 8.34
CA THR A 138 -7.89 -36.81 9.77
C THR A 138 -6.60 -36.29 10.42
N GLN A 139 -6.52 -34.95 10.56
CA GLN A 139 -5.34 -34.29 11.11
C GLN A 139 -5.26 -34.70 12.57
N LYS A 140 -4.21 -35.44 12.89
CA LYS A 140 -3.79 -35.64 14.27
C LYS A 140 -3.60 -34.25 14.86
N GLU A 141 -4.33 -33.92 15.90
CA GLU A 141 -4.21 -32.63 16.60
C GLU A 141 -2.74 -32.38 16.91
N GLN A 142 -2.15 -31.37 16.26
CA GLN A 142 -0.73 -31.07 16.45
C GLN A 142 -0.56 -30.42 17.81
N THR A 143 0.25 -31.00 18.66
CA THR A 143 0.59 -30.41 19.96
C THR A 143 1.47 -29.18 19.72
N ILE A 144 0.94 -27.99 20.03
CA ILE A 144 1.67 -26.71 19.93
C ILE A 144 2.41 -26.49 21.24
N ASP A 145 3.70 -26.13 21.13
CA ASP A 145 4.51 -25.72 22.29
C ASP A 145 3.80 -24.60 23.06
N PRO A 146 3.62 -24.72 24.39
CA PRO A 146 2.99 -23.68 25.22
C PRO A 146 3.64 -22.30 25.08
N ALA A 147 4.97 -22.22 24.88
CA ALA A 147 5.68 -20.97 24.65
C ALA A 147 5.24 -20.30 23.34
N ILE A 148 5.07 -21.09 22.27
CA ILE A 148 4.60 -20.61 20.98
C ILE A 148 3.12 -20.27 21.02
N ARG A 149 2.31 -21.05 21.75
CA ARG A 149 0.89 -20.79 21.96
C ARG A 149 0.64 -19.44 22.65
N SER A 150 1.55 -18.98 23.50
CA SER A 150 1.43 -17.71 24.22
C SER A 150 1.73 -16.48 23.36
N LEU A 151 2.40 -16.63 22.21
CA LEU A 151 2.80 -15.54 21.35
C LEU A 151 1.59 -14.83 20.74
N ARG A 152 1.66 -13.50 20.64
CA ARG A 152 0.59 -12.67 20.15
C ARG A 152 1.09 -11.56 19.21
N PHE A 153 0.41 -11.40 18.09
CA PHE A 153 0.30 -10.23 17.23
C PHE A 153 -1.13 -10.17 16.76
N SER A 154 -2.04 -9.76 17.64
CA SER A 154 -3.46 -10.10 17.57
C SER A 154 -4.25 -9.35 16.50
N GLN A 155 -3.72 -8.26 15.92
CA GLN A 155 -4.45 -7.39 15.01
C GLN A 155 -3.54 -6.55 14.12
N PHE A 156 -4.14 -5.76 13.24
CA PHE A 156 -3.45 -4.78 12.40
C PHE A 156 -2.54 -3.88 13.23
N LEU A 157 -1.28 -3.73 12.82
CA LEU A 157 -0.22 -2.97 13.50
C LEU A 157 0.16 -3.48 14.91
N GLY A 158 -0.15 -4.75 15.24
CA GLY A 158 0.26 -5.38 16.50
C GLY A 158 -0.74 -5.23 17.64
N ASN A 159 -0.38 -5.76 18.80
CA ASN A 159 -1.28 -5.86 19.94
C ASN A 159 -1.83 -4.50 20.42
N ARG A 160 -1.02 -3.44 20.31
CA ARG A 160 -1.41 -2.06 20.65
C ARG A 160 -2.03 -1.29 19.48
N ARG A 161 -2.05 -1.86 18.27
CA ARG A 161 -2.57 -1.23 17.06
C ARG A 161 -1.88 0.11 16.71
N ASP A 162 -0.65 0.32 17.16
CA ASP A 162 0.12 1.55 17.01
C ASP A 162 1.41 1.38 16.18
N GLY A 163 1.68 0.16 15.69
CA GLY A 163 2.88 -0.17 14.93
C GLY A 163 4.13 -0.40 15.78
N THR A 164 3.98 -0.43 17.12
CA THR A 164 5.09 -0.74 18.02
C THR A 164 4.96 -2.16 18.59
N VAL A 165 6.06 -2.88 18.62
CA VAL A 165 6.13 -4.29 19.05
C VAL A 165 7.28 -4.49 20.02
N ASP A 166 6.96 -5.01 21.20
CA ASP A 166 7.96 -5.48 22.16
C ASP A 166 8.11 -6.98 21.99
N SER A 167 9.23 -7.43 21.45
CA SER A 167 9.54 -8.83 21.19
C SER A 167 11.02 -9.10 21.44
N PRO A 168 11.44 -9.19 22.71
CA PRO A 168 12.86 -9.29 23.07
C PRO A 168 13.58 -10.46 22.42
N GLU A 169 12.86 -11.53 22.06
CA GLU A 169 13.39 -12.70 21.38
C GLU A 169 13.69 -12.45 19.89
N PHE A 170 13.20 -11.32 19.31
CA PHE A 170 13.46 -10.97 17.94
C PHE A 170 14.67 -10.04 17.83
N ALA A 171 15.80 -10.55 17.35
CA ALA A 171 17.00 -9.75 17.12
C ALA A 171 16.83 -8.86 15.89
N MET A 172 17.29 -7.60 15.98
CA MET A 172 17.32 -6.64 14.88
C MET A 172 18.72 -6.45 14.26
N ASP A 173 19.74 -7.05 14.83
CA ASP A 173 21.15 -7.02 14.39
C ASP A 173 21.49 -8.22 13.48
N TRP A 174 20.91 -8.25 12.30
CA TRP A 174 20.98 -9.40 11.38
C TRP A 174 22.35 -9.65 10.74
N GLU A 175 23.28 -8.71 10.84
CA GLU A 175 24.68 -8.93 10.45
C GLU A 175 25.32 -10.02 11.32
N GLN A 176 24.97 -10.05 12.60
CA GLN A 176 25.47 -11.03 13.57
C GLN A 176 24.51 -12.21 13.73
N ARG A 177 23.20 -11.97 13.68
CA ARG A 177 22.12 -12.92 13.97
C ARG A 177 21.07 -12.95 12.86
N SER A 178 21.49 -13.35 11.67
CA SER A 178 20.58 -13.43 10.52
C SER A 178 19.40 -14.37 10.81
N PRO A 179 18.14 -13.91 10.61
CA PRO A 179 16.99 -14.75 10.84
C PRO A 179 16.94 -15.91 9.83
N LYS A 180 16.56 -17.09 10.31
CA LYS A 180 16.45 -18.31 9.48
C LYS A 180 15.03 -18.42 8.92
N MET A 181 14.92 -18.73 7.63
CA MET A 181 13.64 -19.10 7.03
C MET A 181 13.18 -20.44 7.60
N ILE A 182 12.00 -20.44 8.24
CA ILE A 182 11.40 -21.64 8.81
C ILE A 182 10.52 -22.32 7.77
N TRP A 183 9.70 -21.52 7.08
CA TRP A 183 8.90 -21.99 5.97
C TRP A 183 8.62 -20.87 4.98
N LYS A 184 8.38 -21.29 3.73
CA LYS A 184 7.88 -20.47 2.63
C LYS A 184 6.79 -21.24 1.92
N ARG A 185 5.68 -20.58 1.60
CA ARG A 185 4.58 -21.22 0.89
C ARG A 185 3.90 -20.27 -0.08
N GLY A 186 3.25 -20.84 -1.09
CA GLY A 186 2.36 -20.10 -1.96
C GLY A 186 1.11 -19.63 -1.21
N ILE A 187 0.58 -18.48 -1.60
CA ILE A 187 -0.66 -17.90 -1.10
C ILE A 187 -1.41 -17.23 -2.25
N GLY A 188 -2.71 -17.01 -2.08
CA GLY A 188 -3.51 -16.26 -3.03
C GLY A 188 -3.31 -14.76 -2.92
N GLU A 189 -3.87 -14.03 -3.88
CA GLU A 189 -3.78 -12.57 -3.99
C GLU A 189 -4.40 -11.86 -2.79
N GLY A 190 -3.93 -10.66 -2.51
CA GLY A 190 -4.46 -9.81 -1.43
C GLY A 190 -3.36 -9.14 -0.61
N TRP A 191 -3.77 -8.10 0.11
CA TRP A 191 -2.89 -7.23 0.87
C TRP A 191 -3.11 -7.32 2.38
N SER A 192 -3.88 -8.29 2.84
CA SER A 192 -4.09 -8.59 4.26
C SER A 192 -2.77 -8.93 4.96
N GLY A 193 -2.56 -8.41 6.17
CA GLY A 193 -1.46 -8.83 7.04
C GLY A 193 -1.77 -10.14 7.77
N PHE A 194 -0.90 -10.51 8.70
CA PHE A 194 -1.11 -11.64 9.60
C PHE A 194 -1.60 -11.17 10.98
N ALA A 195 -2.48 -11.94 11.58
CA ALA A 195 -2.65 -11.99 13.03
C ALA A 195 -1.99 -13.28 13.55
N VAL A 196 -1.43 -13.23 14.75
CA VAL A 196 -0.82 -14.39 15.41
C VAL A 196 -1.44 -14.58 16.79
N ALA A 197 -1.97 -15.77 17.03
CA ALA A 197 -2.50 -16.20 18.31
C ALA A 197 -2.53 -17.72 18.39
N ASN A 198 -2.45 -18.27 19.59
CA ASN A 198 -2.59 -19.70 19.87
C ASN A 198 -1.63 -20.60 19.07
N GLY A 199 -0.45 -20.05 18.66
CA GLY A 199 0.50 -20.73 17.80
C GLY A 199 0.08 -20.82 16.32
N LEU A 200 -0.91 -20.01 15.92
CA LEU A 200 -1.42 -19.92 14.57
C LEU A 200 -1.07 -18.57 13.95
N ALA A 201 -0.70 -18.57 12.66
CA ALA A 201 -0.60 -17.42 11.79
C ALA A 201 -1.86 -17.35 10.92
N ILE A 202 -2.64 -16.27 11.06
CA ILE A 202 -3.98 -16.15 10.46
C ILE A 202 -3.97 -15.01 9.46
N THR A 203 -4.44 -15.25 8.23
CA THR A 203 -4.48 -14.23 7.18
C THR A 203 -5.64 -14.48 6.21
N LEU A 204 -6.01 -13.46 5.43
CA LEU A 204 -7.09 -13.51 4.44
C LEU A 204 -6.50 -13.30 3.04
N TYR A 205 -6.95 -14.06 2.04
CA TYR A 205 -6.49 -13.97 0.65
C TYR A 205 -7.54 -14.42 -0.35
N GLN A 206 -7.37 -14.04 -1.62
CA GLN A 206 -8.25 -14.48 -2.71
C GLN A 206 -7.81 -15.83 -3.26
N ARG A 207 -8.75 -16.76 -3.45
CA ARG A 207 -8.57 -18.02 -4.13
C ARG A 207 -9.72 -18.25 -5.12
N GLY A 208 -9.44 -18.06 -6.41
CA GLY A 208 -10.48 -18.10 -7.44
C GLY A 208 -11.56 -17.05 -7.22
N GLU A 209 -12.81 -17.47 -7.02
CA GLU A 209 -13.96 -16.59 -6.79
C GLU A 209 -14.34 -16.48 -5.30
N SER A 210 -13.46 -16.88 -4.39
CA SER A 210 -13.68 -16.81 -2.95
C SER A 210 -12.52 -16.13 -2.24
N GLU A 211 -12.80 -15.36 -1.19
CA GLU A 211 -11.80 -14.98 -0.20
C GLU A 211 -11.69 -16.08 0.84
N VAL A 212 -10.47 -16.38 1.29
CA VAL A 212 -10.18 -17.48 2.22
C VAL A 212 -9.53 -16.93 3.47
N LEU A 213 -10.18 -17.08 4.61
CA LEU A 213 -9.57 -16.90 5.92
C LEU A 213 -8.89 -18.20 6.31
N SER A 214 -7.56 -18.18 6.47
CA SER A 214 -6.76 -19.37 6.71
C SER A 214 -5.87 -19.19 7.92
N ALA A 215 -5.74 -20.22 8.73
CA ALA A 215 -4.82 -20.33 9.82
C ALA A 215 -3.78 -21.41 9.54
N TRP A 216 -2.53 -21.10 9.81
CA TRP A 216 -1.40 -21.99 9.63
C TRP A 216 -0.62 -22.13 10.94
N TYR A 217 -0.13 -23.32 11.23
CA TYR A 217 0.77 -23.50 12.36
C TYR A 217 2.02 -22.65 12.19
N LEU A 218 2.31 -21.80 13.17
CA LEU A 218 3.39 -20.82 13.12
C LEU A 218 4.77 -21.49 12.91
N GLU A 219 4.97 -22.67 13.47
CA GLU A 219 6.24 -23.39 13.46
C GLU A 219 6.59 -24.03 12.11
N ASN A 220 5.60 -24.41 11.29
CA ASN A 220 5.87 -25.21 10.09
C ASN A 220 5.06 -24.78 8.86
N GLY A 221 4.14 -23.81 8.99
CA GLY A 221 3.33 -23.30 7.90
C GLY A 221 2.27 -24.27 7.38
N GLN A 222 2.04 -25.42 8.05
CA GLN A 222 0.95 -26.32 7.67
C GLN A 222 -0.40 -25.69 7.98
N THR A 223 -1.40 -25.95 7.12
CA THR A 223 -2.75 -25.43 7.32
C THR A 223 -3.39 -26.11 8.53
N ALA A 224 -3.84 -25.31 9.49
CA ALA A 224 -4.65 -25.77 10.61
C ALA A 224 -6.14 -25.81 10.22
N TRP A 225 -6.64 -24.74 9.61
CA TRP A 225 -8.00 -24.66 9.10
C TRP A 225 -8.11 -23.58 8.02
N GLU A 226 -9.17 -23.67 7.20
CA GLU A 226 -9.55 -22.68 6.20
C GLU A 226 -11.06 -22.47 6.24
N HIS A 227 -11.50 -21.25 5.98
CA HIS A 227 -12.89 -20.87 5.83
C HIS A 227 -13.04 -20.04 4.56
N GLU A 228 -13.84 -20.54 3.61
CA GLU A 228 -14.07 -19.87 2.33
C GLU A 228 -15.32 -18.97 2.41
N ILE A 229 -15.16 -17.75 1.89
CA ILE A 229 -16.22 -16.73 1.82
C ILE A 229 -16.39 -16.37 0.34
N PRO A 230 -17.55 -16.67 -0.29
CA PRO A 230 -17.77 -16.35 -1.70
C PRO A 230 -17.64 -14.85 -1.97
N GLY A 231 -16.95 -14.50 -3.03
CA GLY A 231 -16.80 -13.14 -3.49
C GLY A 231 -15.38 -12.83 -3.99
N LYS A 232 -15.31 -11.86 -4.90
CA LYS A 232 -14.05 -11.41 -5.49
C LYS A 232 -14.10 -9.93 -5.76
N HIS A 233 -13.12 -9.24 -5.22
CA HIS A 233 -12.87 -7.84 -5.54
C HIS A 233 -11.57 -7.73 -6.34
N ALA A 234 -11.59 -6.95 -7.42
CA ALA A 234 -10.41 -6.68 -8.23
C ALA A 234 -10.43 -5.24 -8.74
N ASN A 235 -9.28 -4.58 -8.65
CA ASN A 235 -9.10 -3.24 -9.17
C ASN A 235 -7.77 -3.19 -9.96
N PRO A 236 -7.75 -2.62 -11.18
CA PRO A 236 -6.54 -2.58 -12.01
C PRO A 236 -5.34 -1.90 -11.36
N LEU A 237 -5.55 -0.91 -10.49
CA LEU A 237 -4.49 -0.18 -9.79
C LEU A 237 -4.16 -0.75 -8.41
N GLY A 238 -5.17 -1.34 -7.74
CA GLY A 238 -5.05 -1.83 -6.37
C GLY A 238 -4.89 -3.34 -6.26
N GLY A 239 -4.92 -4.08 -7.37
CA GLY A 239 -4.84 -5.54 -7.38
C GLY A 239 -6.12 -6.25 -6.92
N THR A 240 -6.03 -7.56 -6.75
CA THR A 240 -7.14 -8.45 -6.40
C THR A 240 -7.12 -8.79 -4.92
N GLY A 241 -8.29 -9.05 -4.34
CA GLY A 241 -8.47 -9.69 -3.04
C GLY A 241 -8.50 -8.74 -1.84
N PRO A 242 -8.54 -9.31 -0.64
CA PRO A 242 -8.75 -8.59 0.61
C PRO A 242 -7.54 -7.75 1.03
N ARG A 243 -7.82 -6.72 1.83
CA ARG A 243 -6.82 -5.79 2.37
C ARG A 243 -6.86 -5.69 3.90
N SER A 244 -8.01 -6.02 4.48
CA SER A 244 -8.23 -6.02 5.93
C SER A 244 -7.38 -7.11 6.59
N THR A 245 -6.72 -6.79 7.70
CA THR A 245 -6.00 -7.76 8.54
C THR A 245 -6.97 -8.35 9.55
N PRO A 246 -6.98 -9.68 9.77
CA PRO A 246 -7.79 -10.31 10.80
C PRO A 246 -7.47 -9.77 12.20
N THR A 247 -8.46 -9.76 13.08
CA THR A 247 -8.32 -9.38 14.49
C THR A 247 -8.71 -10.55 15.38
N VAL A 248 -7.81 -10.96 16.26
CA VAL A 248 -8.07 -11.98 17.29
C VAL A 248 -8.45 -11.29 18.59
N ALA A 249 -9.49 -11.78 19.21
CA ALA A 249 -9.98 -11.29 20.49
C ALA A 249 -10.35 -12.46 21.41
N SER A 250 -10.36 -12.22 22.71
CA SER A 250 -10.68 -13.23 23.73
C SER A 250 -12.10 -13.06 24.26
N LEU A 251 -12.86 -14.13 24.21
CA LEU A 251 -14.14 -14.27 24.91
C LEU A 251 -13.98 -15.24 26.08
N SER A 252 -14.93 -15.24 27.01
CA SER A 252 -14.97 -16.24 28.09
C SER A 252 -15.07 -17.68 27.58
N THR A 253 -15.54 -17.87 26.34
CA THR A 253 -15.70 -19.15 25.66
C THR A 253 -14.50 -19.55 24.79
N GLY A 254 -13.41 -18.77 24.82
CA GLY A 254 -12.18 -18.97 24.01
C GLY A 254 -11.94 -17.85 23.02
N ASP A 255 -10.78 -17.87 22.40
CA ASP A 255 -10.39 -16.85 21.42
C ASP A 255 -11.20 -16.97 20.14
N VAL A 256 -11.55 -15.83 19.57
CA VAL A 256 -12.22 -15.68 18.27
C VAL A 256 -11.35 -14.90 17.31
N VAL A 257 -11.54 -15.11 16.02
CA VAL A 257 -10.95 -14.30 14.96
C VAL A 257 -12.04 -13.64 14.13
N LEU A 258 -11.92 -12.32 13.96
CA LEU A 258 -12.76 -11.53 13.07
C LEU A 258 -12.00 -11.23 11.79
N ALA A 259 -12.66 -11.34 10.65
CA ALA A 259 -12.15 -10.92 9.36
C ALA A 259 -13.24 -10.22 8.55
N GLN A 260 -12.84 -9.20 7.81
CA GLN A 260 -13.70 -8.47 6.88
C GLN A 260 -13.19 -8.67 5.46
N THR A 261 -14.05 -9.14 4.57
CA THR A 261 -13.75 -9.28 3.14
C THR A 261 -13.75 -7.93 2.43
N ALA A 262 -13.15 -7.88 1.24
CA ALA A 262 -13.18 -6.68 0.41
C ALA A 262 -14.59 -6.27 -0.02
N LEU A 263 -15.52 -7.21 -0.09
CA LEU A 263 -16.92 -6.99 -0.44
C LEU A 263 -17.83 -6.73 0.78
N GLY A 264 -17.29 -6.77 2.00
CA GLY A 264 -18.04 -6.38 3.19
C GLY A 264 -18.77 -7.52 3.90
N VAL A 265 -18.39 -8.76 3.69
CA VAL A 265 -18.77 -9.85 4.58
C VAL A 265 -17.81 -9.86 5.76
N VAL A 266 -18.36 -9.87 6.98
CA VAL A 266 -17.60 -9.97 8.24
C VAL A 266 -17.91 -11.31 8.86
N VAL A 267 -16.87 -12.07 9.17
CA VAL A 267 -16.99 -13.37 9.84
C VAL A 267 -16.32 -13.32 11.20
N CYS A 268 -16.95 -13.97 12.19
CA CYS A 268 -16.35 -14.29 13.47
C CYS A 268 -16.27 -15.80 13.62
N LEU A 269 -15.06 -16.33 13.69
CA LEU A 269 -14.82 -17.76 13.81
C LEU A 269 -14.14 -18.08 15.13
N ASP A 270 -14.28 -19.31 15.58
CA ASP A 270 -13.43 -19.85 16.64
C ASP A 270 -11.98 -19.87 16.17
N CYS A 271 -11.07 -19.25 16.92
CA CYS A 271 -9.67 -19.03 16.52
C CYS A 271 -8.90 -20.34 16.30
N ASN A 272 -9.21 -21.38 17.07
CA ASN A 272 -8.48 -22.65 17.02
C ASN A 272 -8.98 -23.58 15.91
N THR A 273 -10.29 -23.56 15.65
CA THR A 273 -10.95 -24.55 14.78
C THR A 273 -11.43 -23.97 13.46
N GLY A 274 -11.56 -22.65 13.33
CA GLY A 274 -12.14 -21.99 12.15
C GLY A 274 -13.66 -22.19 12.03
N VAL A 275 -14.33 -22.72 13.05
CA VAL A 275 -15.78 -22.91 13.05
C VAL A 275 -16.48 -21.56 13.17
N PRO A 276 -17.42 -21.22 12.25
CA PRO A 276 -18.15 -19.96 12.31
C PRO A 276 -19.01 -19.86 13.58
N ARG A 277 -18.97 -18.69 14.23
CA ARG A 277 -19.88 -18.30 15.32
C ARG A 277 -21.00 -17.42 14.78
N TRP A 278 -20.65 -16.43 13.97
CA TRP A 278 -21.59 -15.57 13.27
C TRP A 278 -20.97 -14.97 12.00
N GLU A 279 -21.84 -14.51 11.10
CA GLU A 279 -21.50 -13.78 9.88
C GLU A 279 -22.42 -12.58 9.73
N LEU A 280 -21.88 -11.47 9.20
CA LEU A 280 -22.62 -10.24 8.94
C LEU A 280 -22.29 -9.74 7.54
N ASN A 281 -23.30 -9.55 6.70
CA ASN A 281 -23.16 -8.92 5.39
C ASN A 281 -23.44 -7.41 5.49
N LEU A 282 -22.41 -6.59 5.40
CA LEU A 282 -22.52 -5.13 5.54
C LEU A 282 -23.33 -4.50 4.39
N LEU A 283 -23.31 -5.08 3.19
CA LEU A 283 -24.07 -4.57 2.05
C LEU A 283 -25.57 -4.78 2.25
N GLU A 284 -25.96 -5.97 2.69
CA GLU A 284 -27.35 -6.27 3.03
C GLU A 284 -27.84 -5.37 4.15
N ARG A 285 -26.99 -5.14 5.16
CA ARG A 285 -27.30 -4.28 6.30
C ARG A 285 -27.48 -2.83 5.90
N ALA A 286 -26.68 -2.33 4.92
CA ALA A 286 -26.78 -0.99 4.37
C ALA A 286 -27.90 -0.86 3.31
N GLY A 287 -28.53 -1.97 2.88
CA GLY A 287 -29.52 -1.98 1.81
C GLY A 287 -28.96 -1.59 0.44
N ILE A 288 -27.70 -1.98 0.17
CA ILE A 288 -27.00 -1.71 -1.08
C ILE A 288 -26.53 -3.00 -1.74
N ASN A 289 -26.29 -2.94 -3.05
CA ASN A 289 -25.70 -4.05 -3.78
C ASN A 289 -24.19 -3.86 -3.99
N GLN A 290 -23.53 -4.88 -4.54
CA GLN A 290 -22.09 -4.87 -4.80
C GLN A 290 -21.68 -3.72 -5.74
N ILE A 291 -22.43 -3.47 -6.82
CA ILE A 291 -22.13 -2.42 -7.80
C ILE A 291 -22.14 -1.03 -7.13
N GLU A 292 -23.17 -0.76 -6.33
CA GLU A 292 -23.28 0.49 -5.55
C GLU A 292 -22.11 0.63 -4.57
N SER A 293 -21.70 -0.45 -3.91
CA SER A 293 -20.56 -0.45 -3.01
C SER A 293 -19.24 -0.18 -3.75
N GLU A 294 -18.98 -0.85 -4.87
CA GLU A 294 -17.74 -0.70 -5.65
C GLU A 294 -17.62 0.67 -6.34
N GLN A 295 -18.73 1.32 -6.66
CA GLN A 295 -18.73 2.70 -7.19
C GLN A 295 -18.22 3.70 -6.14
N ASP A 296 -18.60 3.53 -4.89
CA ASP A 296 -18.25 4.44 -3.80
C ASP A 296 -16.97 4.02 -3.06
N ILE A 297 -16.71 2.72 -2.98
CA ILE A 297 -15.55 2.13 -2.28
C ILE A 297 -14.73 1.31 -3.28
N MET A 298 -14.17 2.00 -4.28
CA MET A 298 -13.54 1.40 -5.46
C MET A 298 -12.34 0.49 -5.16
N TRP A 299 -11.69 0.65 -3.99
CA TRP A 299 -10.55 -0.18 -3.57
C TRP A 299 -10.97 -1.36 -2.70
N GLY A 300 -12.27 -1.59 -2.51
CA GLY A 300 -12.81 -2.56 -1.56
C GLY A 300 -12.70 -2.11 -0.10
N ARG A 301 -13.36 -2.81 0.79
CA ARG A 301 -13.35 -2.50 2.23
C ARG A 301 -12.04 -3.00 2.85
N SER A 302 -11.17 -2.07 3.23
CA SER A 302 -9.80 -2.37 3.67
C SER A 302 -9.55 -2.17 5.17
N GLY A 303 -10.44 -1.45 5.86
CA GLY A 303 -10.29 -1.22 7.29
C GLY A 303 -10.38 -2.52 8.08
N SER A 304 -9.42 -2.77 8.97
CA SER A 304 -9.40 -3.95 9.84
C SER A 304 -10.35 -3.74 11.02
N PRO A 305 -11.14 -4.74 11.44
CA PRO A 305 -12.00 -4.66 12.61
C PRO A 305 -11.20 -4.27 13.86
N LEU A 306 -11.80 -3.46 14.72
CA LEU A 306 -11.28 -3.09 16.04
C LEU A 306 -12.16 -3.73 17.10
N VAL A 307 -11.56 -4.40 18.08
CA VAL A 307 -12.30 -4.93 19.22
C VAL A 307 -12.05 -4.07 20.45
N ILE A 308 -13.13 -3.67 21.10
CA ILE A 308 -13.13 -2.92 22.35
C ILE A 308 -14.05 -3.64 23.33
N ASP A 309 -13.46 -4.19 24.38
CA ASP A 309 -14.17 -4.94 25.41
C ASP A 309 -14.99 -6.09 24.78
N ASP A 310 -16.33 -6.04 24.78
CA ASP A 310 -17.25 -7.03 24.21
C ASP A 310 -17.84 -6.61 22.84
N MET A 311 -17.29 -5.59 22.19
CA MET A 311 -17.78 -5.06 20.91
C MET A 311 -16.75 -5.17 19.79
N ALA A 312 -17.22 -5.51 18.60
CA ALA A 312 -16.47 -5.36 17.35
C ALA A 312 -16.92 -4.09 16.64
N ILE A 313 -15.96 -3.19 16.36
CA ILE A 313 -16.15 -1.93 15.64
C ILE A 313 -15.65 -2.10 14.21
N ILE A 314 -16.52 -1.88 13.25
CA ILE A 314 -16.28 -2.21 11.85
C ILE A 314 -16.59 -0.99 10.98
N PRO A 315 -15.70 -0.59 10.03
CA PRO A 315 -16.04 0.41 9.03
C PRO A 315 -17.24 -0.06 8.18
N PHE A 316 -18.34 0.70 8.23
CA PHE A 316 -19.61 0.25 7.67
C PHE A 316 -19.83 0.75 6.25
N GLY A 317 -19.82 2.08 6.02
CA GLY A 317 -20.11 2.70 4.74
C GLY A 317 -21.58 2.61 4.33
N GLY A 318 -21.85 2.98 3.09
CA GLY A 318 -23.17 2.97 2.48
C GLY A 318 -23.06 3.29 1.00
N SER A 319 -24.11 3.86 0.39
CA SER A 319 -24.06 4.38 -0.97
C SER A 319 -24.41 5.87 -1.00
N LYS A 320 -23.61 6.67 -1.71
CA LYS A 320 -23.85 8.11 -1.92
C LYS A 320 -25.16 8.38 -2.66
N SER A 321 -25.61 7.42 -3.46
CA SER A 321 -26.92 7.49 -4.12
C SER A 321 -28.10 7.29 -3.16
N LYS A 322 -27.81 6.74 -1.96
CA LYS A 322 -28.79 6.45 -0.90
C LYS A 322 -28.31 7.05 0.43
N SER A 323 -28.15 8.38 0.49
CA SER A 323 -27.53 9.10 1.62
C SER A 323 -28.10 8.75 3.01
N SER A 324 -29.34 8.35 3.09
CA SER A 324 -29.99 7.93 4.35
C SER A 324 -29.45 6.61 4.93
N ALA A 325 -28.71 5.84 4.16
CA ALA A 325 -28.13 4.55 4.58
C ALA A 325 -26.62 4.62 4.86
N ILE A 326 -26.02 5.82 4.84
CA ILE A 326 -24.58 5.99 5.09
C ILE A 326 -24.33 6.10 6.60
N HIS A 327 -23.48 5.21 7.11
CA HIS A 327 -22.89 5.32 8.45
C HIS A 327 -21.40 5.03 8.37
N SER A 328 -20.60 5.72 9.17
CA SER A 328 -19.14 5.53 9.18
C SER A 328 -18.74 4.21 9.83
N LEU A 329 -19.43 3.86 10.93
CA LEU A 329 -19.12 2.69 11.74
C LEU A 329 -20.38 1.91 12.11
N ILE A 330 -20.21 0.60 12.27
CA ILE A 330 -21.13 -0.28 13.00
C ILE A 330 -20.40 -0.89 14.19
N ALA A 331 -21.06 -0.96 15.34
CA ALA A 331 -20.64 -1.79 16.45
C ALA A 331 -21.59 -2.97 16.58
N VAL A 332 -21.02 -4.15 16.75
CA VAL A 332 -21.77 -5.37 17.01
C VAL A 332 -21.25 -6.06 18.29
N ASP A 333 -22.11 -6.81 18.93
CA ASP A 333 -21.69 -7.69 20.02
C ASP A 333 -20.68 -8.73 19.52
N LEU A 334 -19.55 -8.85 20.19
CA LEU A 334 -18.45 -9.72 19.75
C LEU A 334 -18.83 -11.21 19.77
N ALA A 335 -19.68 -11.61 20.71
CA ALA A 335 -20.06 -13.02 20.85
C ALA A 335 -21.17 -13.44 19.91
N THR A 336 -22.13 -12.53 19.59
CA THR A 336 -23.36 -12.86 18.86
C THR A 336 -23.45 -12.25 17.46
N GLY A 337 -22.69 -11.16 17.19
CA GLY A 337 -22.81 -10.39 15.93
C GLY A 337 -24.04 -9.48 15.89
N GLU A 338 -24.80 -9.37 16.97
CA GLU A 338 -25.98 -8.49 17.04
C GLU A 338 -25.57 -7.02 17.09
N ASP A 339 -26.32 -6.16 16.42
CA ASP A 339 -26.06 -4.73 16.35
C ASP A 339 -26.16 -4.09 17.75
N ARG A 340 -25.14 -3.30 18.09
CA ARG A 340 -25.14 -2.42 19.27
C ARG A 340 -25.53 -1.00 18.88
N TRP A 341 -24.86 -0.45 17.84
CA TRP A 341 -25.15 0.88 17.29
C TRP A 341 -24.57 1.08 15.89
N LEU A 342 -25.10 2.08 15.17
CA LEU A 342 -24.56 2.68 13.94
C LEU A 342 -24.10 4.11 14.26
N GLY A 343 -22.89 4.49 13.87
CA GLY A 343 -22.28 5.78 14.19
C GLY A 343 -21.72 6.52 12.99
N GLY A 344 -21.76 7.88 13.05
CA GLY A 344 -21.35 8.75 11.97
C GLY A 344 -22.32 8.76 10.77
N LEU A 345 -22.19 9.78 9.92
CA LEU A 345 -23.04 9.96 8.73
C LEU A 345 -22.21 10.22 7.47
N THR A 346 -20.94 9.86 7.49
CA THR A 346 -20.00 10.04 6.39
C THR A 346 -19.59 8.69 5.79
N GLN A 347 -19.37 8.65 4.47
CA GLN A 347 -18.83 7.46 3.81
C GLN A 347 -17.46 7.12 4.36
N ILE A 348 -17.19 5.83 4.53
CA ILE A 348 -15.88 5.36 4.96
C ILE A 348 -14.80 5.70 3.92
N ALA A 349 -13.57 5.94 4.40
CA ALA A 349 -12.37 5.83 3.59
C ALA A 349 -11.79 4.40 3.69
N TYR A 350 -10.47 4.24 3.74
CA TYR A 350 -9.80 2.93 3.67
C TYR A 350 -8.99 2.63 4.93
N ALA A 351 -8.98 3.53 5.89
CA ALA A 351 -8.26 3.39 7.14
C ALA A 351 -8.98 2.45 8.12
N SER A 352 -8.21 1.82 8.97
CA SER A 352 -8.74 1.09 10.12
C SER A 352 -9.10 2.05 11.24
N PRO A 353 -10.20 1.84 11.99
CA PRO A 353 -10.52 2.62 13.16
C PRO A 353 -9.48 2.41 14.26
N ALA A 354 -9.24 3.45 15.06
CA ALA A 354 -8.30 3.41 16.18
C ALA A 354 -9.04 3.70 17.50
N LEU A 355 -8.57 3.10 18.59
CA LEU A 355 -8.98 3.47 19.95
C LEU A 355 -7.90 4.38 20.53
N LEU A 356 -8.23 5.64 20.79
CA LEU A 356 -7.32 6.61 21.38
C LEU A 356 -7.82 7.07 22.75
N THR A 357 -6.89 7.49 23.62
CA THR A 357 -7.23 8.05 24.93
C THR A 357 -6.90 9.54 24.92
N ILE A 358 -7.92 10.37 24.79
CA ILE A 358 -7.81 11.81 24.60
C ILE A 358 -8.17 12.50 25.91
N ASP A 359 -7.20 13.17 26.55
CA ASP A 359 -7.34 13.78 27.88
C ASP A 359 -7.99 12.83 28.91
N GLY A 360 -7.62 11.54 28.85
CA GLY A 360 -8.12 10.49 29.73
C GLY A 360 -9.44 9.85 29.32
N GLU A 361 -10.09 10.30 28.25
CA GLU A 361 -11.31 9.72 27.70
C GLU A 361 -11.02 8.83 26.51
N ARG A 362 -11.45 7.56 26.54
CA ARG A 362 -11.32 6.61 25.43
C ARG A 362 -12.33 6.95 24.35
N GLN A 363 -11.87 7.11 23.12
CA GLN A 363 -12.71 7.44 21.96
C GLN A 363 -12.32 6.58 20.76
N ILE A 364 -13.30 6.19 19.94
CA ILE A 364 -13.05 5.58 18.64
C ILE A 364 -12.78 6.70 17.65
N VAL A 365 -11.65 6.62 16.93
CA VAL A 365 -11.33 7.59 15.89
C VAL A 365 -11.40 6.90 14.53
N SER A 366 -12.26 7.43 13.65
CA SER A 366 -12.49 6.94 12.30
C SER A 366 -12.02 7.95 11.26
N VAL A 367 -11.43 7.46 10.17
CA VAL A 367 -11.11 8.27 8.99
C VAL A 367 -12.12 7.95 7.90
N ASN A 368 -12.82 8.98 7.48
CA ASN A 368 -13.91 8.89 6.52
C ASN A 368 -13.56 9.68 5.25
N GLU A 369 -14.42 9.62 4.24
CA GLU A 369 -14.31 10.54 3.12
C GLU A 369 -14.47 11.99 3.59
N GLY A 370 -13.45 12.79 3.36
CA GLY A 370 -13.47 14.23 3.66
C GLY A 370 -13.28 14.60 5.12
N SER A 371 -13.28 13.66 6.07
CA SER A 371 -13.17 13.99 7.49
C SER A 371 -12.57 12.90 8.36
N ILE A 372 -12.19 13.30 9.57
CA ILE A 372 -11.81 12.42 10.67
C ILE A 372 -12.80 12.69 11.80
N THR A 373 -13.37 11.64 12.37
CA THR A 373 -14.39 11.75 13.42
C THR A 373 -13.98 10.97 14.66
N GLY A 374 -14.25 11.54 15.83
CA GLY A 374 -14.20 10.84 17.11
C GLY A 374 -15.58 10.43 17.57
N HIS A 375 -15.70 9.23 18.12
CA HIS A 375 -16.99 8.66 18.52
C HIS A 375 -16.99 8.19 19.96
N ASN A 376 -18.13 8.34 20.62
CA ASN A 376 -18.43 7.71 21.88
C ASN A 376 -18.45 6.18 21.72
N ILE A 377 -17.75 5.46 22.59
CA ILE A 377 -17.64 4.00 22.50
C ILE A 377 -18.99 3.31 22.69
N ALA A 378 -19.81 3.80 23.63
CA ALA A 378 -21.06 3.14 24.03
C ALA A 378 -22.21 3.38 23.03
N THR A 379 -22.23 4.55 22.36
CA THR A 379 -23.36 4.99 21.54
C THR A 379 -23.05 5.16 20.06
N GLY A 380 -21.76 5.26 19.68
CA GLY A 380 -21.34 5.59 18.31
C GLY A 380 -21.55 7.07 17.94
N GLU A 381 -22.06 7.90 18.86
CA GLU A 381 -22.27 9.32 18.63
C GLU A 381 -20.97 10.03 18.26
N VAL A 382 -21.04 10.94 17.27
CA VAL A 382 -19.88 11.76 16.86
C VAL A 382 -19.64 12.84 17.90
N LEU A 383 -18.49 12.78 18.56
CA LEU A 383 -18.06 13.75 19.58
C LEU A 383 -17.41 14.98 18.94
N TRP A 384 -16.70 14.79 17.86
CA TRP A 384 -16.02 15.84 17.10
C TRP A 384 -15.74 15.41 15.68
N GLU A 385 -15.51 16.38 14.82
CA GLU A 385 -15.12 16.19 13.41
C GLU A 385 -14.00 17.17 13.04
N SER A 386 -13.01 16.68 12.29
CA SER A 386 -11.93 17.47 11.69
C SER A 386 -11.91 17.28 10.19
N PRO A 387 -12.05 18.33 9.36
CA PRO A 387 -12.02 18.22 7.91
C PRO A 387 -10.68 17.67 7.39
N TRP A 388 -10.74 16.70 6.47
CA TRP A 388 -9.57 16.11 5.84
C TRP A 388 -9.87 15.71 4.39
N PRO A 389 -10.40 16.63 3.55
CA PRO A 389 -10.85 16.32 2.21
C PRO A 389 -9.68 16.03 1.26
N SER A 390 -9.89 15.11 0.31
CA SER A 390 -8.96 14.81 -0.78
C SER A 390 -9.45 15.39 -2.10
N LYS A 391 -8.53 15.56 -3.04
CA LYS A 391 -8.83 15.91 -4.43
C LYS A 391 -8.90 14.67 -5.34
N THR A 392 -8.69 13.48 -4.80
CA THR A 392 -8.74 12.22 -5.55
C THR A 392 -10.13 11.61 -5.52
N ASN A 393 -10.48 10.86 -6.56
CA ASN A 393 -11.70 10.06 -6.57
C ASN A 393 -11.65 9.02 -5.45
N GLY A 394 -12.76 8.85 -4.71
CA GLY A 394 -12.88 7.91 -3.60
C GLY A 394 -12.11 8.31 -2.35
N ASP A 395 -11.64 9.55 -2.27
CA ASP A 395 -10.95 10.15 -1.11
C ASP A 395 -9.99 9.18 -0.38
N ALA A 396 -9.06 8.57 -1.15
CA ALA A 396 -8.18 7.52 -0.68
C ALA A 396 -7.36 7.96 0.54
N CYS A 397 -7.80 7.58 1.73
CA CYS A 397 -7.07 7.71 2.98
C CYS A 397 -7.04 6.36 3.68
N ALA A 398 -5.88 5.71 3.67
CA ALA A 398 -5.70 4.39 4.25
C ALA A 398 -4.89 4.41 5.55
N SER A 399 -4.29 5.55 5.89
CA SER A 399 -3.52 5.69 7.13
C SER A 399 -4.43 5.80 8.33
N GLN A 400 -4.12 5.02 9.36
CA GLN A 400 -4.77 5.09 10.64
C GLN A 400 -4.34 6.36 11.38
N PRO A 401 -5.23 7.05 12.14
CA PRO A 401 -4.84 8.15 13.01
C PRO A 401 -3.96 7.64 14.15
N VAL A 402 -2.95 8.42 14.52
CA VAL A 402 -1.98 8.07 15.56
C VAL A 402 -1.94 9.14 16.62
N GLN A 403 -2.00 8.74 17.90
CA GLN A 403 -1.87 9.65 19.02
C GLN A 403 -0.42 10.12 19.15
N VAL A 404 -0.22 11.45 19.28
CA VAL A 404 1.08 12.09 19.43
C VAL A 404 1.34 12.49 20.88
N ASP A 405 0.30 12.98 21.55
CA ASP A 405 0.30 13.50 22.90
C ASP A 405 -1.09 13.26 23.50
N ASN A 406 -1.33 13.63 24.73
CA ASN A 406 -2.59 13.39 25.45
C ASN A 406 -3.83 13.79 24.64
N ASN A 407 -3.75 14.88 23.86
CA ASN A 407 -4.88 15.41 23.10
C ASN A 407 -4.53 15.76 21.65
N LYS A 408 -3.39 15.29 21.12
CA LYS A 408 -2.99 15.56 19.73
C LYS A 408 -2.97 14.29 18.91
N ILE A 409 -3.48 14.41 17.69
CA ILE A 409 -3.57 13.32 16.73
C ILE A 409 -2.83 13.72 15.46
N LEU A 410 -1.97 12.82 14.98
CA LEU A 410 -1.31 12.88 13.67
C LEU A 410 -2.12 12.03 12.69
N ILE A 411 -2.34 12.58 11.50
CA ILE A 411 -2.85 11.86 10.34
C ILE A 411 -2.01 12.18 9.11
N GLY A 412 -1.66 11.14 8.36
CA GLY A 412 -1.00 11.26 7.07
C GLY A 412 -1.91 10.87 5.92
N LYS A 413 -1.64 11.43 4.75
CA LYS A 413 -2.32 11.10 3.49
C LYS A 413 -1.40 11.41 2.33
N GLY A 414 -1.28 10.54 1.38
CA GLY A 414 -0.61 10.82 0.11
C GLY A 414 -1.43 11.76 -0.77
N TYR A 415 -1.20 11.70 -2.07
CA TYR A 415 -2.03 12.34 -3.09
C TYR A 415 -2.07 13.88 -2.97
N GLY A 416 -0.94 14.48 -2.58
CA GLY A 416 -0.75 15.93 -2.52
C GLY A 416 -1.21 16.59 -1.22
N LEU A 417 -1.65 15.85 -0.22
CA LEU A 417 -2.10 16.40 1.07
C LEU A 417 -1.06 16.36 2.18
N GLY A 418 -0.17 15.36 2.19
CA GLY A 418 0.85 15.22 3.22
C GLY A 418 0.28 14.77 4.55
N SER A 419 0.50 15.56 5.60
CA SER A 419 0.04 15.24 6.95
C SER A 419 -0.37 16.48 7.73
N LYS A 420 -1.13 16.26 8.79
CA LYS A 420 -1.43 17.28 9.79
C LYS A 420 -1.42 16.70 11.20
N VAL A 421 -1.15 17.56 12.17
CA VAL A 421 -1.48 17.33 13.58
C VAL A 421 -2.54 18.32 13.99
N PHE A 422 -3.56 17.82 14.67
CA PHE A 422 -4.59 18.64 15.28
C PHE A 422 -4.74 18.31 16.76
N GLU A 423 -5.10 19.30 17.54
CA GLU A 423 -5.36 19.23 18.97
C GLU A 423 -6.85 19.11 19.23
N LEU A 424 -7.24 18.25 20.13
CA LEU A 424 -8.60 18.12 20.62
C LEU A 424 -8.74 18.81 21.97
N ARG A 425 -9.67 19.74 22.08
CA ARG A 425 -10.01 20.42 23.32
C ARG A 425 -11.42 20.06 23.73
N GLY A 426 -11.53 19.34 24.83
CA GLY A 426 -12.82 19.05 25.48
C GLY A 426 -13.26 20.19 26.39
N ASN A 427 -14.49 20.65 26.23
CA ASN A 427 -15.08 21.63 27.15
C ASN A 427 -16.04 20.88 28.10
N ARG A 428 -15.52 20.36 29.21
CA ARG A 428 -16.36 19.81 30.28
C ARG A 428 -17.09 20.95 30.97
N LYS A 429 -18.40 21.10 30.72
CA LYS A 429 -19.21 22.16 31.33
C LYS A 429 -19.40 21.98 32.82
N SER A 430 -19.32 20.76 33.36
CA SER A 430 -19.41 20.45 34.80
C SER A 430 -19.11 18.96 35.02
N ALA A 431 -18.74 18.59 36.24
CA ALA A 431 -18.59 17.18 36.63
C ALA A 431 -19.92 16.36 36.58
N THR A 432 -21.04 17.04 36.38
CA THR A 432 -22.40 16.46 36.32
C THR A 432 -23.05 16.59 34.93
N ASP A 433 -22.39 17.22 33.97
CA ASP A 433 -22.91 17.40 32.61
C ASP A 433 -22.18 16.41 31.65
N ASP A 434 -22.91 15.40 31.21
CA ASP A 434 -22.43 14.31 30.35
C ASP A 434 -22.21 14.77 28.90
N SER A 435 -22.50 16.05 28.56
CA SER A 435 -22.32 16.66 27.26
C SER A 435 -20.93 17.31 27.14
N SER A 436 -19.88 16.52 26.93
CA SER A 436 -18.56 17.04 26.53
C SER A 436 -18.62 17.48 25.07
N THR A 437 -18.49 18.78 24.82
CA THR A 437 -18.28 19.27 23.45
C THR A 437 -16.78 19.31 23.15
N TRP A 438 -16.35 18.56 22.14
CA TRP A 438 -14.97 18.55 21.69
C TRP A 438 -14.78 19.46 20.48
N GLN A 439 -13.64 20.12 20.40
CA GLN A 439 -13.23 20.94 19.26
C GLN A 439 -11.90 20.46 18.72
N ALA A 440 -11.82 20.21 17.42
CA ALA A 440 -10.58 19.88 16.73
C ALA A 440 -9.96 21.16 16.15
N LEU A 441 -8.69 21.45 16.52
CA LEU A 441 -7.94 22.62 16.10
C LEU A 441 -6.64 22.19 15.42
N ASP A 442 -6.42 22.60 14.18
CA ASP A 442 -5.17 22.28 13.46
C ASP A 442 -3.97 22.95 14.15
N VAL A 443 -2.97 22.16 14.51
CA VAL A 443 -1.69 22.62 15.06
C VAL A 443 -0.74 22.97 13.91
N TRP A 444 -0.59 22.06 12.97
CA TRP A 444 0.13 22.27 11.71
C TRP A 444 -0.40 21.33 10.62
N SER A 445 -0.19 21.75 9.36
CA SER A 445 -0.43 20.93 8.16
C SER A 445 0.73 21.14 7.19
N ASN A 446 1.22 20.04 6.58
CA ASN A 446 2.35 20.09 5.67
C ASN A 446 2.21 19.07 4.54
N THR A 447 2.15 19.56 3.31
CA THR A 447 1.99 18.70 2.11
C THR A 447 3.23 17.90 1.74
N ARG A 448 4.38 18.16 2.39
CA ARG A 448 5.69 17.55 2.07
C ARG A 448 6.12 16.49 3.07
N MET A 449 5.46 16.39 4.23
CA MET A 449 5.81 15.49 5.32
C MET A 449 4.83 14.34 5.43
N LEU A 450 5.35 13.17 5.82
CA LEU A 450 4.60 11.97 6.15
C LEU A 450 3.48 11.67 5.12
N LYS A 451 3.85 11.69 3.84
CA LYS A 451 2.94 11.42 2.72
C LYS A 451 2.61 9.93 2.66
N THR A 452 1.89 9.45 3.64
CA THR A 452 1.46 8.06 3.74
C THR A 452 0.30 7.81 2.77
N LYS A 453 0.46 6.91 1.80
CA LYS A 453 -0.62 6.55 0.85
C LYS A 453 -1.50 5.46 1.44
N PHE A 454 -0.98 4.23 1.44
CA PHE A 454 -1.58 3.06 2.09
C PHE A 454 -0.60 2.44 3.11
N THR A 455 0.29 3.27 3.64
CA THR A 455 1.17 2.97 4.76
C THR A 455 0.72 3.75 5.99
N ASN A 456 1.32 3.49 7.14
CA ASN A 456 0.98 4.16 8.39
C ASN A 456 2.19 4.89 8.96
N ALA A 457 1.94 5.98 9.69
CA ALA A 457 2.93 6.56 10.56
C ALA A 457 2.96 5.78 11.89
N VAL A 458 4.13 5.69 12.50
CA VAL A 458 4.32 5.16 13.85
C VAL A 458 4.92 6.25 14.72
N VAL A 459 4.31 6.50 15.88
CA VAL A 459 4.86 7.43 16.86
C VAL A 459 5.53 6.65 17.98
N PHE A 460 6.79 6.96 18.22
CA PHE A 460 7.58 6.29 19.26
C PHE A 460 8.56 7.29 19.88
N GLU A 461 8.59 7.36 21.21
CA GLU A 461 9.43 8.29 21.99
C GLU A 461 9.35 9.74 21.48
N GLY A 462 8.13 10.22 21.22
CA GLY A 462 7.87 11.60 20.82
C GLY A 462 8.30 11.94 19.37
N LYS A 463 8.63 10.96 18.55
CA LYS A 463 8.97 11.13 17.13
C LYS A 463 8.03 10.33 16.25
N ALA A 464 7.72 10.86 15.07
CA ALA A 464 6.90 10.20 14.07
C ALA A 464 7.76 9.66 12.93
N TYR A 465 7.55 8.41 12.56
CA TYR A 465 8.26 7.70 11.50
C TYR A 465 7.28 7.23 10.45
N ALA A 466 7.59 7.38 9.17
CA ALA A 466 6.76 6.85 8.09
C ALA A 466 7.55 6.65 6.79
N LEU A 467 6.98 5.85 5.89
CA LEU A 467 7.36 5.79 4.49
C LEU A 467 6.60 6.91 3.73
N SER A 468 7.21 8.08 3.66
CA SER A 468 6.65 9.27 3.01
C SER A 468 6.87 9.19 1.50
N ASP A 469 5.81 8.88 0.75
CA ASP A 469 5.88 8.58 -0.69
C ASP A 469 7.03 7.61 -1.02
N GLY A 470 7.15 6.59 -0.17
CA GLY A 470 8.12 5.51 -0.29
C GLY A 470 9.51 5.78 0.27
N ILE A 471 9.77 6.95 0.84
CA ILE A 471 11.05 7.29 1.49
C ILE A 471 10.84 7.30 3.00
N LEU A 472 11.69 6.58 3.72
CA LEU A 472 11.66 6.59 5.18
C LEU A 472 12.06 7.97 5.70
N GLU A 473 11.26 8.53 6.61
CA GLU A 473 11.58 9.80 7.27
C GLU A 473 11.16 9.80 8.73
N CYS A 474 11.84 10.64 9.50
CA CYS A 474 11.50 10.97 10.88
C CYS A 474 11.14 12.44 10.98
N VAL A 475 10.04 12.73 11.67
CA VAL A 475 9.49 14.05 11.85
C VAL A 475 9.23 14.29 13.33
N ASP A 476 9.50 15.49 13.82
CA ASP A 476 8.97 15.95 15.10
C ASP A 476 7.47 16.23 14.94
N PRO A 477 6.58 15.40 15.52
CA PRO A 477 5.15 15.55 15.31
C PRO A 477 4.57 16.78 16.01
N MET A 478 5.28 17.41 16.94
CA MET A 478 4.82 18.62 17.62
C MET A 478 5.00 19.88 16.75
N THR A 479 6.03 19.89 15.89
CA THR A 479 6.38 21.05 15.06
C THR A 479 6.20 20.80 13.56
N GLY A 480 6.05 19.55 13.12
CA GLY A 480 6.06 19.19 11.70
C GLY A 480 7.43 19.31 11.04
N THR A 481 8.51 19.37 11.83
CA THR A 481 9.88 19.51 11.33
C THR A 481 10.49 18.15 11.03
N ARG A 482 11.04 17.97 9.82
CA ARG A 482 11.78 16.75 9.47
C ARG A 482 13.11 16.71 10.24
N LEU A 483 13.33 15.64 10.99
CA LEU A 483 14.56 15.41 11.75
C LEU A 483 15.62 14.72 10.88
N TRP A 484 15.22 13.73 10.08
CA TRP A 484 16.07 13.08 9.09
C TRP A 484 15.25 12.43 7.98
N ARG A 485 15.92 12.06 6.89
CA ARG A 485 15.39 11.35 5.73
C ARG A 485 16.32 10.19 5.39
N GLY A 486 15.77 8.99 5.32
CA GLY A 486 16.47 7.74 5.02
C GLY A 486 16.34 7.29 3.57
N PRO A 487 16.60 6.01 3.30
CA PRO A 487 16.48 5.40 1.99
C PRO A 487 15.03 5.30 1.49
N ARG A 488 14.91 4.93 0.22
CA ARG A 488 13.64 4.58 -0.42
C ARG A 488 13.37 3.09 -0.27
N TYR A 489 12.19 2.76 0.22
CA TYR A 489 11.66 1.39 0.36
C TYR A 489 10.38 1.17 -0.45
N GLY A 490 9.98 2.14 -1.29
CA GLY A 490 8.72 2.12 -2.00
C GLY A 490 7.51 2.22 -1.05
N GLN A 491 6.35 1.82 -1.51
CA GLN A 491 5.12 1.83 -0.69
C GLN A 491 5.02 0.57 0.20
N GLY A 492 6.14 0.19 0.83
CA GLY A 492 6.19 -0.90 1.80
C GLY A 492 5.49 -0.56 3.12
N GLN A 493 5.72 -1.38 4.12
CA GLN A 493 5.15 -1.20 5.48
C GLN A 493 6.27 -1.17 6.51
N MET A 494 5.98 -0.66 7.70
CA MET A 494 6.96 -0.61 8.78
C MET A 494 6.34 -0.87 10.15
N LEU A 495 7.18 -1.36 11.05
CA LEU A 495 6.92 -1.47 12.49
C LEU A 495 8.12 -0.89 13.24
N ILE A 496 7.94 -0.54 14.49
CA ILE A 496 9.04 -0.35 15.44
C ILE A 496 9.07 -1.57 16.35
N VAL A 497 10.16 -2.33 16.26
CA VAL A 497 10.36 -3.57 17.01
C VAL A 497 11.54 -3.37 17.96
N ASN A 498 11.31 -3.54 19.26
CA ASN A 498 12.34 -3.34 20.31
C ASN A 498 13.03 -1.97 20.21
N GLY A 499 12.31 -0.95 19.76
CA GLY A 499 12.84 0.40 19.60
C GLY A 499 13.57 0.68 18.28
N GLU A 500 13.74 -0.30 17.38
CA GLU A 500 14.35 -0.14 16.06
C GLU A 500 13.32 -0.27 14.94
N ILE A 501 13.61 0.31 13.77
CA ILE A 501 12.68 0.30 12.64
C ILE A 501 12.85 -0.99 11.83
N LEU A 502 11.78 -1.76 11.70
CA LEU A 502 11.64 -2.87 10.78
C LEU A 502 10.85 -2.39 9.55
N VAL A 503 11.44 -2.50 8.36
CA VAL A 503 10.77 -2.14 7.09
C VAL A 503 10.57 -3.40 6.25
N SER A 504 9.31 -3.62 5.82
CA SER A 504 8.96 -4.52 4.72
C SER A 504 8.87 -3.68 3.45
N ALA A 505 9.94 -3.68 2.63
CA ALA A 505 10.02 -2.85 1.43
C ALA A 505 9.12 -3.37 0.30
N GLU A 506 8.64 -2.48 -0.55
CA GLU A 506 7.76 -2.81 -1.68
C GLU A 506 8.35 -3.85 -2.64
N ASP A 507 9.66 -3.91 -2.75
CA ASP A 507 10.36 -4.89 -3.59
C ASP A 507 10.59 -6.25 -2.92
N GLY A 508 10.11 -6.46 -1.69
CA GLY A 508 10.23 -7.71 -0.94
C GLY A 508 11.52 -7.86 -0.14
N ARG A 509 12.32 -6.79 0.01
CA ARG A 509 13.39 -6.74 1.02
C ARG A 509 12.78 -6.47 2.39
N ILE A 510 13.41 -7.00 3.41
CA ILE A 510 13.17 -6.65 4.80
C ILE A 510 14.42 -5.95 5.32
N ALA A 511 14.26 -4.81 5.94
CA ALA A 511 15.36 -3.99 6.44
C ALA A 511 15.22 -3.72 7.94
N SER A 512 16.32 -3.83 8.66
CA SER A 512 16.51 -3.26 10.00
C SER A 512 17.17 -1.90 9.85
N VAL A 513 16.61 -0.86 10.47
CA VAL A 513 17.05 0.52 10.27
C VAL A 513 17.26 1.19 11.63
N ASP A 514 18.41 1.83 11.81
CA ASP A 514 18.73 2.65 12.98
C ASP A 514 17.77 3.84 13.07
N ARG A 515 16.94 3.82 14.09
CA ARG A 515 15.91 4.84 14.34
C ARG A 515 16.50 6.24 14.59
N SER A 516 17.74 6.35 15.04
CA SER A 516 18.35 7.64 15.38
C SER A 516 18.70 8.48 14.14
N ASN A 517 19.01 7.82 13.02
CA ASN A 517 19.56 8.49 11.84
C ASN A 517 18.99 7.98 10.49
N GLY A 518 18.15 6.94 10.50
CA GLY A 518 17.51 6.37 9.32
C GLY A 518 18.43 5.55 8.42
N LYS A 519 19.62 5.15 8.89
CA LYS A 519 20.53 4.33 8.10
C LYS A 519 20.16 2.85 8.22
N PRO A 520 20.20 2.09 7.11
CA PRO A 520 20.03 0.64 7.17
C PRO A 520 21.15 0.02 8.03
N VAL A 521 20.77 -0.84 8.94
CA VAL A 521 21.68 -1.71 9.70
C VAL A 521 21.92 -3.00 8.93
N SER A 522 20.83 -3.64 8.49
CA SER A 522 20.87 -4.86 7.68
C SER A 522 19.69 -4.93 6.74
N GLU A 523 19.88 -5.61 5.60
CA GLU A 523 18.82 -5.89 4.62
C GLU A 523 18.92 -7.32 4.12
N ILE A 524 17.77 -7.98 3.99
CA ILE A 524 17.66 -9.33 3.39
C ILE A 524 16.54 -9.34 2.35
N LYS A 525 16.77 -10.01 1.23
CA LYS A 525 15.72 -10.27 0.23
C LYS A 525 14.97 -11.54 0.61
N VAL A 526 13.65 -11.42 0.78
CA VAL A 526 12.81 -12.52 1.29
C VAL A 526 11.72 -12.90 0.29
N LEU A 527 11.09 -11.91 -0.35
CA LEU A 527 9.99 -12.08 -1.29
C LEU A 527 10.33 -11.51 -2.66
N GLU A 528 9.68 -12.01 -3.70
CA GLU A 528 9.79 -11.46 -5.05
C GLU A 528 8.52 -10.69 -5.43
N GLY A 529 8.69 -9.50 -6.03
CA GLY A 529 7.58 -8.68 -6.51
C GLY A 529 7.01 -7.73 -5.46
N ILE A 530 5.82 -7.19 -5.77
CA ILE A 530 5.18 -6.13 -4.99
C ILE A 530 4.75 -6.66 -3.63
N THR A 531 5.24 -6.00 -2.58
CA THR A 531 5.00 -6.35 -1.18
C THR A 531 4.42 -5.14 -0.44
N TRP A 532 3.10 -5.12 -0.27
CA TRP A 532 2.36 -4.05 0.41
C TRP A 532 1.76 -4.48 1.75
N ASN A 533 1.92 -5.75 2.11
CA ASN A 533 1.36 -6.33 3.32
C ASN A 533 2.15 -5.90 4.56
N THR A 534 1.42 -5.60 5.63
CA THR A 534 2.02 -5.31 6.93
C THR A 534 2.70 -6.57 7.49
N PRO A 535 3.98 -6.49 7.90
CA PRO A 535 4.65 -7.60 8.56
C PRO A 535 4.06 -7.84 9.95
N ALA A 536 4.24 -9.05 10.49
CA ALA A 536 3.87 -9.37 11.86
C ALA A 536 5.06 -9.99 12.60
N VAL A 537 5.31 -9.50 13.82
CA VAL A 537 6.37 -10.02 14.71
C VAL A 537 5.75 -10.57 15.99
N ALA A 538 5.97 -11.85 16.27
CA ALA A 538 5.47 -12.51 17.48
C ALA A 538 6.56 -13.39 18.09
N GLY A 539 7.07 -13.03 19.26
CA GLY A 539 8.25 -13.66 19.84
C GLY A 539 9.42 -13.64 18.83
N PRO A 540 10.12 -14.76 18.60
CA PRO A 540 11.23 -14.81 17.65
C PRO A 540 10.80 -14.87 16.18
N PHE A 541 9.49 -14.86 15.86
CA PHE A 541 9.00 -15.07 14.49
C PHE A 541 8.65 -13.75 13.80
N LEU A 542 9.06 -13.63 12.53
CA LEU A 542 8.65 -12.61 11.60
C LEU A 542 7.89 -13.24 10.43
N LEU A 543 6.65 -12.81 10.24
CA LEU A 543 5.81 -13.20 9.12
C LEU A 543 5.73 -12.06 8.11
N VAL A 544 6.01 -12.37 6.86
CA VAL A 544 5.88 -11.47 5.72
C VAL A 544 5.21 -12.18 4.56
N ARG A 545 4.47 -11.42 3.75
CA ARG A 545 3.82 -11.94 2.55
C ARG A 545 3.66 -10.88 1.48
N ASN A 546 3.38 -11.34 0.26
CA ASN A 546 2.83 -10.55 -0.83
C ASN A 546 1.60 -11.24 -1.43
N GLY A 547 1.22 -10.89 -2.65
CA GLY A 547 0.07 -11.51 -3.34
C GLY A 547 0.32 -12.95 -3.84
N THR A 548 1.50 -13.53 -3.69
CA THR A 548 1.84 -14.86 -4.22
C THR A 548 2.55 -15.76 -3.23
N GLU A 549 3.26 -15.20 -2.26
CA GLU A 549 4.12 -15.93 -1.34
C GLU A 549 3.96 -15.43 0.10
N ALA A 550 4.08 -16.34 1.05
CA ALA A 550 4.19 -16.05 2.49
C ALA A 550 5.42 -16.76 3.07
N VAL A 551 6.12 -16.06 3.95
CA VAL A 551 7.37 -16.54 4.57
C VAL A 551 7.32 -16.31 6.07
N CYS A 552 7.77 -17.28 6.83
CA CYS A 552 8.08 -17.15 8.24
C CYS A 552 9.59 -17.23 8.43
N LEU A 553 10.13 -16.21 9.05
CA LEU A 553 11.51 -16.16 9.52
C LEU A 553 11.53 -16.33 11.04
N LYS A 554 12.55 -16.96 11.57
CA LYS A 554 12.80 -17.05 13.02
C LYS A 554 14.14 -16.41 13.34
N SER A 555 14.14 -15.47 14.26
CA SER A 555 15.36 -14.88 14.80
C SER A 555 16.19 -15.96 15.48
N SER A 556 17.50 -15.91 15.32
CA SER A 556 18.41 -16.76 16.08
C SER A 556 18.44 -16.29 17.53
N ALA A 557 18.16 -17.18 18.47
CA ALA A 557 18.40 -16.88 19.88
C ALA A 557 19.89 -16.55 20.04
N GLY A 558 20.22 -15.53 20.83
CA GLY A 558 21.58 -15.34 21.28
C GLY A 558 22.01 -16.58 22.10
N GLU A 559 23.12 -17.19 21.73
CA GLU A 559 23.76 -18.17 22.58
C GLU A 559 24.29 -17.52 23.85
#